data_9f30ff48a0ea741f65f61642dffb9fc1
#
_entry.id   9f30ff48a0ea741f65f61642dffb9fc1
#
_cell.length_a   1.000
_cell.length_b   1.000
_cell.length_c   1.000
_cell.angle_alpha   90.00
_cell.angle_beta   90.00
_cell.angle_gamma   90.00
#
_symmetry.space_group_name_H-M   'P 1'
#
loop_
_entity.id
_entity.type
_entity.pdbx_description
1 polymer ?
#
loop_
_entity_poly.entity_id
_entity_poly.type
_entity_poly.pdbx_seq_one_letter_code
_entity_poly.pdbx_strand_id
1 'polypeptide(L)'
;IERAKQGIDMQLNYPLNEIRSMYEAGGYIIAYYKADRIFRTEIPRHVEKVELKEYYSISDTPRQDFVKYLLDLKMTQALAATGGKTEKADVIKTWFNKFEDLLGRIFEDGSLKLNFDEDTFQFTICETGKEPFDFNSLSSGYAAVLDIIVDIIIRMEKRTGRSFKFEMPGIVLIDEIETHLHLELQKKILDLLTTIFPNIQFIVSTHSPFILNSLENVVIYDLENHLLVEDGLTDVPYDGIVEG
;
A
#
# COMPACT_ATOMS: atom_id res chain seq x y z
N ILE A 1 28.28 11.64 34.17
CA ILE A 1 27.53 12.42 33.17
C ILE A 1 26.71 11.37 32.40
N GLU A 2 25.45 11.14 32.85
CA GLU A 2 24.50 10.34 32.09
C GLU A 2 24.25 11.05 30.75
N ARG A 3 24.59 10.38 29.67
CA ARG A 3 24.10 10.79 28.34
C ARG A 3 22.60 10.69 28.39
N ALA A 4 21.90 11.81 28.32
CA ALA A 4 20.47 11.85 28.09
C ALA A 4 20.19 10.90 26.91
N LYS A 5 19.34 9.91 27.12
CA LYS A 5 18.85 9.04 26.03
C LYS A 5 18.13 9.96 25.05
N GLN A 6 18.79 10.28 23.93
CA GLN A 6 18.13 10.90 22.80
C GLN A 6 17.24 9.82 22.16
N GLY A 7 15.95 9.86 22.45
CA GLY A 7 14.99 8.93 21.88
C GLY A 7 13.57 9.34 22.25
N ILE A 8 12.66 9.02 21.40
CA ILE A 8 11.21 9.18 21.64
C ILE A 8 10.77 8.02 22.52
N ASP A 9 10.10 8.30 23.62
CA ASP A 9 9.44 7.27 24.44
C ASP A 9 8.10 6.95 23.79
N MET A 10 7.94 5.70 23.32
CA MET A 10 6.73 5.24 22.68
C MET A 10 5.96 4.32 23.64
N GLN A 11 4.72 4.66 23.92
CA GLN A 11 3.78 3.76 24.57
C GLN A 11 3.03 2.96 23.51
N LEU A 12 3.17 1.64 23.57
CA LEU A 12 2.54 0.71 22.64
C LEU A 12 1.55 -0.17 23.42
N ASN A 13 0.47 -0.57 22.76
CA ASN A 13 -0.52 -1.48 23.35
C ASN A 13 0.01 -2.90 23.64
N TYR A 14 1.14 -3.24 22.99
CA TYR A 14 1.86 -4.51 23.20
C TYR A 14 3.30 -4.24 23.63
N PRO A 15 3.89 -5.12 24.45
CA PRO A 15 5.29 -5.04 24.79
C PRO A 15 6.21 -5.07 23.54
N LEU A 16 7.25 -4.24 23.51
CA LEU A 16 8.17 -4.14 22.37
C LEU A 16 8.80 -5.50 21.97
N ASN A 17 9.06 -6.36 22.94
CA ASN A 17 9.61 -7.69 22.69
C ASN A 17 8.60 -8.61 21.95
N GLU A 18 7.31 -8.47 22.21
CA GLU A 18 6.27 -9.20 21.49
C GLU A 18 6.14 -8.71 20.06
N ILE A 19 6.08 -7.39 19.85
CA ILE A 19 6.05 -6.78 18.51
C ILE A 19 7.28 -7.22 17.71
N ARG A 20 8.47 -7.19 18.33
CA ARG A 20 9.69 -7.64 17.70
C ARG A 20 9.63 -9.12 17.31
N SER A 21 9.16 -9.97 18.21
CA SER A 21 9.01 -11.40 17.94
C SER A 21 8.02 -11.66 16.80
N MET A 22 6.87 -10.96 16.79
CA MET A 22 5.89 -11.05 15.71
C MET A 22 6.47 -10.58 14.37
N TYR A 23 7.22 -9.47 14.37
CA TYR A 23 7.86 -8.93 13.18
C TYR A 23 8.91 -9.89 12.61
N GLU A 24 9.84 -10.39 13.44
CA GLU A 24 10.86 -11.36 13.03
C GLU A 24 10.25 -12.68 12.53
N ALA A 25 9.10 -13.06 13.07
CA ALA A 25 8.32 -14.19 12.58
C ALA A 25 7.48 -13.88 11.33
N GLY A 26 7.51 -12.65 10.78
CA GLY A 26 6.73 -12.22 9.62
C GLY A 26 5.23 -12.05 9.88
N GLY A 27 4.81 -11.93 11.13
CA GLY A 27 3.41 -11.73 11.54
C GLY A 27 3.04 -10.28 11.87
N TYR A 28 3.94 -9.34 11.66
CA TYR A 28 3.74 -7.92 11.93
C TYR A 28 4.43 -7.07 10.87
N ILE A 29 3.79 -6.01 10.40
CA ILE A 29 4.34 -5.11 9.38
C ILE A 29 4.96 -3.88 10.03
N ILE A 30 6.18 -3.54 9.59
CA ILE A 30 6.79 -2.25 9.87
C ILE A 30 7.30 -1.70 8.54
N ALA A 31 6.80 -0.52 8.15
CA ALA A 31 7.22 0.14 6.91
C ALA A 31 7.31 1.65 7.10
N TYR A 32 8.15 2.29 6.27
CA TYR A 32 8.29 3.73 6.21
C TYR A 32 8.39 4.20 4.77
N TYR A 33 7.60 5.20 4.45
CA TYR A 33 7.56 5.83 3.13
C TYR A 33 7.93 7.30 3.25
N LYS A 34 8.97 7.69 2.51
CA LYS A 34 9.43 9.09 2.45
C LYS A 34 8.47 9.94 1.62
N ALA A 35 8.55 11.26 1.76
CA ALA A 35 7.78 12.22 0.97
C ALA A 35 8.01 12.05 -0.55
N ASP A 36 9.27 11.93 -0.97
CA ASP A 36 9.63 11.71 -2.39
C ASP A 36 9.46 10.23 -2.76
N ARG A 37 8.24 9.87 -3.15
CA ARG A 37 7.85 8.52 -3.57
C ARG A 37 7.67 8.47 -5.08
N ILE A 38 8.38 7.57 -5.72
CA ILE A 38 8.21 7.28 -7.14
C ILE A 38 8.05 5.77 -7.29
N PHE A 39 6.85 5.33 -7.65
CA PHE A 39 6.62 3.94 -8.00
C PHE A 39 7.37 3.61 -9.29
N ARG A 40 8.29 2.69 -9.19
CA ARG A 40 8.98 2.08 -10.32
C ARG A 40 9.10 0.60 -10.07
N THR A 41 8.75 -0.17 -11.07
CA THR A 41 8.85 -1.62 -11.05
C THR A 41 9.73 -2.10 -12.20
N GLU A 42 10.44 -3.20 -11.97
CA GLU A 42 11.22 -3.84 -13.03
C GLU A 42 10.28 -4.60 -13.96
N ILE A 43 10.39 -4.32 -15.26
CA ILE A 43 9.67 -5.06 -16.30
C ILE A 43 10.46 -6.32 -16.61
N PRO A 44 9.91 -7.52 -16.35
CA PRO A 44 10.62 -8.76 -16.56
C PRO A 44 10.82 -9.05 -18.05
N ARG A 45 12.01 -9.57 -18.39
CA ARG A 45 12.34 -10.02 -19.76
C ARG A 45 12.27 -11.55 -19.89
N HIS A 46 12.12 -12.25 -18.79
CA HIS A 46 12.01 -13.71 -18.71
C HIS A 46 11.17 -14.07 -17.50
N VAL A 47 10.64 -15.28 -17.51
CA VAL A 47 9.88 -15.81 -16.38
C VAL A 47 10.85 -16.31 -15.33
N GLU A 48 10.72 -15.81 -14.13
CA GLU A 48 11.45 -16.26 -12.95
C GLU A 48 10.52 -16.45 -11.76
N LYS A 49 10.91 -17.27 -10.80
CA LYS A 49 10.20 -17.38 -9.54
C LYS A 49 10.56 -16.22 -8.62
N VAL A 50 9.56 -15.54 -8.12
CA VAL A 50 9.77 -14.51 -7.09
C VAL A 50 9.71 -15.16 -5.71
N GLU A 51 10.83 -15.12 -5.00
CA GLU A 51 10.93 -15.60 -3.64
C GLU A 51 10.54 -14.51 -2.66
N LEU A 52 9.32 -14.60 -2.13
CA LEU A 52 8.84 -13.70 -1.10
C LEU A 52 9.52 -14.02 0.23
N LYS A 53 9.97 -12.98 0.95
CA LYS A 53 10.56 -13.12 2.29
C LYS A 53 9.48 -13.33 3.35
N GLU A 54 9.84 -13.95 4.48
CA GLU A 54 8.94 -14.05 5.64
C GLU A 54 8.67 -12.67 6.25
N TYR A 55 9.68 -11.80 6.29
CA TYR A 55 9.56 -10.41 6.67
C TYR A 55 10.47 -9.52 5.83
N TYR A 56 10.15 -8.26 5.77
CA TYR A 56 10.92 -7.23 5.05
C TYR A 56 11.35 -6.15 6.04
N SER A 57 12.61 -5.73 5.96
CA SER A 57 13.09 -4.61 6.77
C SER A 57 12.48 -3.28 6.31
N ILE A 58 12.60 -2.25 7.13
CA ILE A 58 12.11 -0.90 6.82
C ILE A 58 12.82 -0.29 5.59
N SER A 59 14.03 -0.75 5.28
CA SER A 59 14.82 -0.31 4.12
C SER A 59 14.57 -1.12 2.85
N ASP A 60 13.88 -2.27 2.94
CA ASP A 60 13.54 -3.07 1.78
C ASP A 60 12.46 -2.36 0.94
N THR A 61 12.53 -2.53 -0.37
CA THR A 61 11.59 -1.97 -1.35
C THR A 61 10.98 -3.06 -2.23
N PRO A 62 10.18 -3.99 -1.63
CA PRO A 62 9.68 -5.17 -2.36
C PRO A 62 8.76 -4.83 -3.55
N ARG A 63 8.20 -3.63 -3.59
CA ARG A 63 7.38 -3.13 -4.71
C ARG A 63 8.11 -3.12 -6.05
N GLN A 64 9.44 -3.05 -6.06
CA GLN A 64 10.23 -3.09 -7.29
C GLN A 64 10.06 -4.41 -8.06
N ASP A 65 9.83 -5.50 -7.36
CA ASP A 65 9.62 -6.83 -7.94
C ASP A 65 8.14 -7.13 -8.23
N PHE A 66 7.24 -6.14 -8.07
CA PHE A 66 5.80 -6.38 -8.16
C PHE A 66 5.37 -6.94 -9.52
N VAL A 67 5.84 -6.36 -10.63
CA VAL A 67 5.46 -6.85 -11.97
C VAL A 67 6.07 -8.24 -12.24
N LYS A 68 7.26 -8.52 -11.75
CA LYS A 68 7.83 -9.89 -11.76
C LYS A 68 6.95 -10.86 -10.97
N TYR A 69 6.45 -10.43 -9.81
CA TYR A 69 5.52 -11.23 -9.02
C TYR A 69 4.19 -11.49 -9.76
N LEU A 70 3.63 -10.48 -10.43
CA LEU A 70 2.44 -10.68 -11.26
C LEU A 70 2.70 -11.70 -12.37
N LEU A 71 3.87 -11.64 -13.03
CA LEU A 71 4.25 -12.60 -14.06
C LEU A 71 4.40 -14.01 -13.48
N ASP A 72 5.08 -14.18 -12.33
CA ASP A 72 5.17 -15.48 -11.65
C ASP A 72 3.78 -16.04 -11.31
N LEU A 73 2.85 -15.20 -10.86
CA LEU A 73 1.46 -15.62 -10.61
C LEU A 73 0.77 -16.08 -11.89
N LYS A 74 0.87 -15.33 -13.00
CA LYS A 74 0.27 -15.71 -14.30
C LYS A 74 0.82 -17.03 -14.81
N MET A 75 2.13 -17.21 -14.79
CA MET A 75 2.76 -18.47 -15.20
C MET A 75 2.37 -19.62 -14.28
N THR A 76 2.32 -19.38 -12.97
CA THR A 76 1.87 -20.40 -12.00
C THR A 76 0.42 -20.80 -12.25
N GLN A 77 -0.46 -19.83 -12.58
CA GLN A 77 -1.87 -20.07 -12.94
C GLN A 77 -1.98 -20.96 -14.17
N ALA A 78 -1.28 -20.59 -15.27
CA ALA A 78 -1.31 -21.32 -16.53
C ALA A 78 -0.79 -22.77 -16.35
N LEU A 79 0.34 -22.97 -15.68
CA LEU A 79 0.92 -24.27 -15.41
C LEU A 79 0.03 -25.13 -14.48
N ALA A 80 -0.62 -24.53 -13.50
CA ALA A 80 -1.55 -25.23 -12.63
C ALA A 80 -2.79 -25.69 -13.38
N ALA A 81 -3.37 -24.84 -14.24
CA ALA A 81 -4.51 -25.18 -15.07
C ALA A 81 -4.17 -26.34 -16.04
N THR A 82 -3.07 -26.25 -16.76
CA THR A 82 -2.60 -27.29 -17.69
C THR A 82 -2.25 -28.60 -16.96
N GLY A 83 -1.68 -28.52 -15.75
CA GLY A 83 -1.33 -29.67 -14.92
C GLY A 83 -2.49 -30.27 -14.10
N GLY A 84 -3.75 -29.84 -14.35
CA GLY A 84 -4.94 -30.35 -13.67
C GLY A 84 -5.10 -29.90 -12.21
N LYS A 85 -4.31 -28.91 -11.76
CA LYS A 85 -4.41 -28.32 -10.41
C LYS A 85 -5.38 -27.13 -10.42
N THR A 86 -6.65 -27.39 -10.74
CA THR A 86 -7.69 -26.36 -10.96
C THR A 86 -7.89 -25.46 -9.76
N GLU A 87 -7.94 -26.03 -8.55
CA GLU A 87 -8.10 -25.25 -7.31
C GLU A 87 -7.00 -24.17 -7.16
N LYS A 88 -5.75 -24.53 -7.44
CA LYS A 88 -4.61 -23.59 -7.39
C LYS A 88 -4.74 -22.51 -8.47
N ALA A 89 -5.17 -22.87 -9.66
CA ALA A 89 -5.39 -21.93 -10.75
C ALA A 89 -6.51 -20.93 -10.40
N ASP A 90 -7.61 -21.41 -9.79
CA ASP A 90 -8.76 -20.60 -9.39
C ASP A 90 -8.42 -19.63 -8.24
N VAL A 91 -7.60 -20.02 -7.29
CA VAL A 91 -7.09 -19.12 -6.24
C VAL A 91 -6.35 -17.94 -6.86
N ILE A 92 -5.45 -18.20 -7.82
CA ILE A 92 -4.70 -17.13 -8.48
C ILE A 92 -5.61 -16.27 -9.38
N LYS A 93 -6.56 -16.87 -10.07
CA LYS A 93 -7.56 -16.14 -10.84
C LYS A 93 -8.35 -15.17 -9.96
N THR A 94 -8.78 -15.65 -8.78
CA THR A 94 -9.50 -14.84 -7.79
C THR A 94 -8.63 -13.70 -7.28
N TRP A 95 -7.33 -13.94 -7.08
CA TRP A 95 -6.37 -12.91 -6.70
C TRP A 95 -6.31 -11.79 -7.75
N PHE A 96 -6.18 -12.13 -9.03
CA PHE A 96 -6.17 -11.13 -10.11
C PHE A 96 -7.47 -10.34 -10.21
N ASN A 97 -8.62 -10.99 -10.07
CA ASN A 97 -9.92 -10.30 -10.08
C ASN A 97 -10.01 -9.26 -8.95
N LYS A 98 -9.60 -9.65 -7.74
CA LYS A 98 -9.58 -8.73 -6.59
C LYS A 98 -8.56 -7.60 -6.76
N PHE A 99 -7.45 -7.86 -7.43
CA PHE A 99 -6.47 -6.82 -7.74
C PHE A 99 -7.02 -5.85 -8.81
N GLU A 100 -7.72 -6.32 -9.83
CA GLU A 100 -8.46 -5.46 -10.77
C GLU A 100 -9.51 -4.59 -10.05
N ASP A 101 -10.31 -5.19 -9.15
CA ASP A 101 -11.29 -4.46 -8.35
C ASP A 101 -10.62 -3.37 -7.48
N LEU A 102 -9.45 -3.67 -6.91
CA LEU A 102 -8.65 -2.69 -6.16
C LEU A 102 -8.18 -1.55 -7.05
N LEU A 103 -7.62 -1.85 -8.23
CA LEU A 103 -7.25 -0.84 -9.21
C LEU A 103 -8.46 0.00 -9.63
N GLY A 104 -9.61 -0.63 -9.89
CA GLY A 104 -10.86 0.05 -10.21
C GLY A 104 -11.30 1.04 -9.13
N ARG A 105 -11.10 0.72 -7.86
CA ARG A 105 -11.34 1.64 -6.73
C ARG A 105 -10.34 2.80 -6.68
N ILE A 106 -9.05 2.54 -6.91
CA ILE A 106 -8.00 3.56 -6.93
C ILE A 106 -8.22 4.55 -8.07
N PHE A 107 -8.56 4.05 -9.27
CA PHE A 107 -8.75 4.86 -10.48
C PHE A 107 -10.19 5.37 -10.66
N GLU A 108 -11.12 4.98 -9.78
CA GLU A 108 -12.55 5.31 -9.86
C GLU A 108 -13.21 4.82 -11.16
N ASP A 109 -12.73 3.72 -11.70
CA ASP A 109 -13.27 3.08 -12.89
C ASP A 109 -13.60 1.61 -12.60
N GLY A 110 -14.86 1.32 -12.31
CA GLY A 110 -15.34 -0.05 -12.02
C GLY A 110 -15.29 -1.01 -13.23
N SER A 111 -14.96 -0.50 -14.42
CA SER A 111 -14.77 -1.31 -15.64
C SER A 111 -13.29 -1.51 -15.99
N LEU A 112 -12.37 -0.97 -15.18
CA LEU A 112 -10.93 -1.12 -15.38
C LEU A 112 -10.54 -2.59 -15.54
N LYS A 113 -9.63 -2.85 -16.47
CA LYS A 113 -9.08 -4.19 -16.73
C LYS A 113 -7.56 -4.17 -16.67
N LEU A 114 -7.01 -5.26 -16.13
CA LEU A 114 -5.57 -5.53 -16.17
C LEU A 114 -5.31 -6.59 -17.25
N ASN A 115 -4.87 -6.15 -18.42
CA ASN A 115 -4.52 -7.04 -19.52
C ASN A 115 -3.09 -7.56 -19.35
N PHE A 116 -2.88 -8.78 -19.82
CA PHE A 116 -1.58 -9.43 -19.89
C PHE A 116 -1.32 -9.90 -21.31
N ASP A 117 -0.17 -9.51 -21.84
CA ASP A 117 0.33 -9.91 -23.15
C ASP A 117 1.36 -11.02 -22.96
N GLU A 118 1.09 -12.20 -23.45
CA GLU A 118 1.90 -13.41 -23.30
C GLU A 118 3.15 -13.41 -24.18
N ASP A 119 3.18 -12.63 -25.24
CA ASP A 119 4.31 -12.55 -26.15
C ASP A 119 5.40 -11.58 -25.60
N THR A 120 4.95 -10.51 -24.95
CA THR A 120 5.85 -9.47 -24.42
C THR A 120 6.02 -9.51 -22.89
N PHE A 121 5.21 -10.33 -22.19
CA PHE A 121 5.10 -10.40 -20.72
C PHE A 121 4.69 -9.07 -20.05
N GLN A 122 4.03 -8.20 -20.81
CA GLN A 122 3.60 -6.89 -20.30
C GLN A 122 2.22 -6.95 -19.66
N PHE A 123 2.08 -6.19 -18.58
CA PHE A 123 0.80 -5.89 -17.97
C PHE A 123 0.39 -4.47 -18.33
N THR A 124 -0.81 -4.28 -18.84
CA THR A 124 -1.36 -2.97 -19.16
C THR A 124 -2.68 -2.75 -18.42
N ILE A 125 -2.82 -1.53 -17.90
CA ILE A 125 -4.03 -1.05 -17.26
C ILE A 125 -4.89 -0.39 -18.34
N CYS A 126 -6.12 -0.84 -18.46
CA CYS A 126 -7.09 -0.34 -19.45
C CYS A 126 -8.24 0.34 -18.70
N GLU A 127 -8.26 1.67 -18.73
CA GLU A 127 -9.37 2.50 -18.25
C GLU A 127 -10.34 2.84 -19.38
N THR A 128 -11.59 3.10 -19.00
CA THR A 128 -12.62 3.52 -19.96
C THR A 128 -12.25 4.83 -20.65
N GLY A 129 -12.20 4.80 -21.98
CA GLY A 129 -11.95 6.01 -22.78
C GLY A 129 -10.52 6.54 -22.74
N LYS A 130 -9.57 5.77 -22.23
CA LYS A 130 -8.15 6.11 -22.25
C LYS A 130 -7.34 5.07 -23.01
N GLU A 131 -6.17 5.48 -23.53
CA GLU A 131 -5.22 4.53 -24.09
C GLU A 131 -4.63 3.65 -22.97
N PRO A 132 -4.43 2.34 -23.22
CA PRO A 132 -3.79 1.45 -22.28
C PRO A 132 -2.39 1.92 -21.89
N PHE A 133 -2.03 1.76 -20.62
CA PHE A 133 -0.73 2.16 -20.10
C PHE A 133 -0.18 1.11 -19.13
N ASP A 134 1.13 1.10 -18.92
CA ASP A 134 1.80 0.19 -17.99
C ASP A 134 2.00 0.83 -16.59
N PHE A 135 2.49 0.02 -15.64
CA PHE A 135 2.73 0.47 -14.27
C PHE A 135 3.80 1.56 -14.13
N ASN A 136 4.71 1.72 -15.11
CA ASN A 136 5.74 2.75 -15.09
C ASN A 136 5.29 4.04 -15.80
N SER A 137 4.14 4.02 -16.46
CA SER A 137 3.55 5.16 -17.18
C SER A 137 2.45 5.88 -16.39
N LEU A 138 2.29 5.54 -15.11
CA LEU A 138 1.32 6.16 -14.22
C LEU A 138 1.60 7.66 -14.00
N SER A 139 0.53 8.45 -13.83
CA SER A 139 0.70 9.80 -13.31
C SER A 139 1.31 9.78 -11.91
N SER A 140 2.00 10.86 -11.52
CA SER A 140 2.71 10.93 -10.24
C SER A 140 1.82 10.62 -9.04
N GLY A 141 0.55 11.05 -9.06
CA GLY A 141 -0.40 10.81 -7.98
C GLY A 141 -0.76 9.33 -7.82
N TYR A 142 -1.15 8.67 -8.91
CA TYR A 142 -1.44 7.24 -8.88
C TYR A 142 -0.20 6.40 -8.59
N ALA A 143 0.96 6.81 -9.11
CA ALA A 143 2.23 6.17 -8.79
C ALA A 143 2.52 6.23 -7.28
N ALA A 144 2.33 7.39 -6.62
CA ALA A 144 2.54 7.55 -5.18
C ALA A 144 1.60 6.68 -4.33
N VAL A 145 0.34 6.54 -4.75
CA VAL A 145 -0.64 5.66 -4.09
C VAL A 145 -0.26 4.18 -4.24
N LEU A 146 0.06 3.76 -5.46
CA LEU A 146 0.44 2.37 -5.73
C LEU A 146 1.77 1.99 -5.10
N ASP A 147 2.72 2.94 -4.95
CA ASP A 147 3.97 2.71 -4.24
C ASP A 147 3.74 2.18 -2.83
N ILE A 148 2.80 2.76 -2.09
CA ILE A 148 2.44 2.33 -0.74
C ILE A 148 1.66 1.02 -0.76
N ILE A 149 0.57 0.96 -1.53
CA ILE A 149 -0.37 -0.17 -1.50
C ILE A 149 0.31 -1.47 -1.94
N VAL A 150 1.04 -1.42 -3.06
CA VAL A 150 1.71 -2.59 -3.62
C VAL A 150 2.85 -3.07 -2.71
N ASP A 151 3.59 -2.15 -2.09
CA ASP A 151 4.65 -2.51 -1.15
C ASP A 151 4.08 -3.25 0.06
N ILE A 152 2.99 -2.76 0.66
CA ILE A 152 2.33 -3.42 1.80
C ILE A 152 1.76 -4.78 1.37
N ILE A 153 1.14 -4.89 0.19
CA ILE A 153 0.65 -6.16 -0.35
C ILE A 153 1.78 -7.19 -0.40
N ILE A 154 2.91 -6.85 -1.01
CA ILE A 154 4.04 -7.78 -1.14
C ILE A 154 4.61 -8.18 0.23
N ARG A 155 4.67 -7.26 1.19
CA ARG A 155 5.11 -7.56 2.58
C ARG A 155 4.22 -8.60 3.26
N MET A 156 2.93 -8.64 2.95
CA MET A 156 1.96 -9.57 3.53
C MET A 156 1.84 -10.88 2.75
N GLU A 157 2.16 -10.88 1.46
CA GLU A 157 1.75 -11.91 0.50
C GLU A 157 2.27 -13.32 0.84
N LYS A 158 3.46 -13.44 1.42
CA LYS A 158 4.01 -14.72 1.88
C LYS A 158 3.12 -15.39 2.92
N ARG A 159 2.58 -14.61 3.84
CA ARG A 159 1.73 -15.08 4.94
C ARG A 159 0.27 -15.26 4.54
N THR A 160 -0.24 -14.37 3.71
CA THR A 160 -1.64 -14.43 3.26
C THR A 160 -1.90 -15.53 2.24
N GLY A 161 -0.85 -16.11 1.68
CA GLY A 161 -0.94 -17.25 0.78
C GLY A 161 -1.81 -17.01 -0.45
N ARG A 162 -1.75 -15.80 -1.02
CA ARG A 162 -2.54 -15.38 -2.20
C ARG A 162 -4.05 -15.31 -1.96
N SER A 163 -4.47 -15.16 -0.70
CA SER A 163 -5.90 -15.04 -0.36
C SER A 163 -6.47 -13.65 -0.68
N PHE A 164 -5.60 -12.66 -0.92
CA PHE A 164 -5.95 -11.25 -1.03
C PHE A 164 -6.68 -10.72 0.22
N LYS A 165 -6.23 -11.18 1.41
CA LYS A 165 -6.71 -10.71 2.71
C LYS A 165 -5.55 -10.07 3.46
N PHE A 166 -5.59 -8.77 3.61
CA PHE A 166 -4.48 -7.99 4.17
C PHE A 166 -4.79 -7.55 5.61
N GLU A 167 -5.06 -8.54 6.46
CA GLU A 167 -5.49 -8.35 7.86
C GLU A 167 -4.33 -8.43 8.88
N MET A 168 -3.07 -8.46 8.39
CA MET A 168 -1.92 -8.51 9.28
C MET A 168 -1.79 -7.20 10.06
N PRO A 169 -1.49 -7.25 11.38
CA PRO A 169 -1.25 -6.06 12.17
C PRO A 169 0.09 -5.40 11.79
N GLY A 170 0.17 -4.10 12.00
CA GLY A 170 1.41 -3.37 11.70
C GLY A 170 1.35 -1.90 12.04
N ILE A 171 2.51 -1.25 11.87
CA ILE A 171 2.68 0.20 11.93
C ILE A 171 3.33 0.65 10.63
N VAL A 172 2.71 1.62 9.98
CA VAL A 172 3.20 2.21 8.74
C VAL A 172 3.34 3.72 8.93
N LEU A 173 4.55 4.21 8.72
CA LEU A 173 4.84 5.63 8.77
C LEU A 173 4.90 6.17 7.33
N ILE A 174 4.24 7.30 7.08
CA ILE A 174 4.23 7.95 5.77
C ILE A 174 4.54 9.44 5.97
N ASP A 175 5.62 9.88 5.36
CA ASP A 175 6.02 11.27 5.40
C ASP A 175 5.38 12.04 4.26
N GLU A 176 4.78 13.21 4.55
CA GLU A 176 4.06 14.08 3.62
C GLU A 176 3.16 13.28 2.67
N ILE A 177 2.14 12.62 3.23
CA ILE A 177 1.29 11.69 2.48
C ILE A 177 0.65 12.31 1.23
N GLU A 178 0.39 13.63 1.25
CA GLU A 178 -0.19 14.39 0.13
C GLU A 178 0.76 14.61 -1.04
N THR A 179 2.07 14.40 -0.88
CA THR A 179 3.06 14.68 -1.93
C THR A 179 2.72 13.92 -3.20
N HIS A 180 2.66 14.64 -4.31
CA HIS A 180 2.23 14.19 -5.65
C HIS A 180 0.73 13.91 -5.81
N LEU A 181 -0.08 13.92 -4.75
CA LEU A 181 -1.51 13.64 -4.85
C LEU A 181 -2.29 14.90 -5.27
N HIS A 182 -3.16 14.77 -6.27
CA HIS A 182 -4.17 15.78 -6.54
C HIS A 182 -5.27 15.74 -5.48
N LEU A 183 -6.07 16.82 -5.35
CA LEU A 183 -7.02 17.03 -4.26
C LEU A 183 -8.00 15.85 -4.04
N GLU A 184 -8.50 15.24 -5.11
CA GLU A 184 -9.44 14.12 -4.98
C GLU A 184 -8.77 12.86 -4.37
N LEU A 185 -7.51 12.60 -4.70
CA LEU A 185 -6.76 11.51 -4.07
C LEU A 185 -6.40 11.84 -2.61
N GLN A 186 -6.10 13.10 -2.29
CA GLN A 186 -5.84 13.53 -0.90
C GLN A 186 -7.04 13.25 0.00
N LYS A 187 -8.26 13.51 -0.46
CA LYS A 187 -9.50 13.25 0.28
C LYS A 187 -9.77 11.76 0.54
N LYS A 188 -9.19 10.86 -0.23
CA LYS A 188 -9.54 9.43 -0.25
C LYS A 188 -8.44 8.50 0.20
N ILE A 189 -7.18 8.96 0.21
CA ILE A 189 -6.03 8.07 0.42
C ILE A 189 -6.07 7.35 1.76
N LEU A 190 -6.44 8.04 2.85
CA LEU A 190 -6.49 7.42 4.17
C LEU A 190 -7.63 6.43 4.29
N ASP A 191 -8.82 6.75 3.76
CA ASP A 191 -9.95 5.81 3.71
C ASP A 191 -9.60 4.57 2.90
N LEU A 192 -8.95 4.75 1.75
CA LEU A 192 -8.49 3.65 0.92
C LEU A 192 -7.50 2.75 1.67
N LEU A 193 -6.46 3.33 2.30
CA LEU A 193 -5.44 2.58 3.04
C LEU A 193 -6.03 1.83 4.23
N THR A 194 -6.88 2.47 5.03
CA THR A 194 -7.49 1.84 6.23
C THR A 194 -8.53 0.78 5.86
N THR A 195 -9.20 0.93 4.73
CA THR A 195 -10.13 -0.10 4.22
C THR A 195 -9.40 -1.33 3.69
N ILE A 196 -8.27 -1.14 2.98
CA ILE A 196 -7.50 -2.28 2.43
C ILE A 196 -6.74 -3.00 3.55
N PHE A 197 -6.20 -2.25 4.51
CA PHE A 197 -5.32 -2.73 5.59
C PHE A 197 -5.90 -2.40 6.97
N PRO A 198 -7.00 -3.04 7.39
CA PRO A 198 -7.77 -2.63 8.57
C PRO A 198 -7.03 -2.79 9.90
N ASN A 199 -5.97 -3.59 9.96
CA ASN A 199 -5.20 -3.83 11.18
C ASN A 199 -3.84 -3.11 11.19
N ILE A 200 -3.61 -2.21 10.23
CA ILE A 200 -2.42 -1.36 10.23
C ILE A 200 -2.74 -0.01 10.88
N GLN A 201 -1.91 0.39 11.83
CA GLN A 201 -1.88 1.76 12.31
C GLN A 201 -1.04 2.60 11.35
N PHE A 202 -1.67 3.55 10.67
CA PHE A 202 -0.98 4.54 9.86
C PHE A 202 -0.63 5.76 10.71
N ILE A 203 0.64 6.17 10.67
CA ILE A 203 1.14 7.41 11.28
C ILE A 203 1.65 8.26 10.12
N VAL A 204 1.01 9.37 9.86
CA VAL A 204 1.29 10.19 8.69
C VAL A 204 1.66 11.60 9.08
N SER A 205 2.62 12.23 8.40
CA SER A 205 2.79 13.67 8.41
C SER A 205 2.08 14.27 7.22
N THR A 206 1.52 15.47 7.39
CA THR A 206 0.82 16.19 6.32
C THR A 206 0.74 17.69 6.61
N HIS A 207 0.76 18.48 5.54
CA HIS A 207 0.40 19.91 5.54
C HIS A 207 -0.94 20.17 4.84
N SER A 208 -1.65 19.09 4.44
CA SER A 208 -2.89 19.22 3.67
C SER A 208 -4.13 19.21 4.58
N PRO A 209 -4.97 20.26 4.56
CA PRO A 209 -6.24 20.24 5.26
C PRO A 209 -7.20 19.18 4.71
N PHE A 210 -7.03 18.74 3.45
CA PHE A 210 -7.85 17.69 2.85
C PHE A 210 -7.56 16.31 3.43
N ILE A 211 -6.29 16.04 3.80
CA ILE A 211 -5.92 14.82 4.52
C ILE A 211 -6.49 14.86 5.94
N LEU A 212 -6.32 15.97 6.67
CA LEU A 212 -6.81 16.11 8.05
C LEU A 212 -8.31 15.91 8.17
N ASN A 213 -9.05 16.23 7.12
CA ASN A 213 -10.53 16.16 7.06
C ASN A 213 -11.05 14.89 6.35
N SER A 214 -10.18 13.94 6.02
CA SER A 214 -10.56 12.78 5.19
C SER A 214 -11.13 11.60 5.98
N LEU A 215 -10.95 11.56 7.30
CA LEU A 215 -11.45 10.50 8.17
C LEU A 215 -12.01 11.07 9.48
N GLU A 216 -13.07 10.44 10.00
CA GLU A 216 -13.68 10.82 11.28
C GLU A 216 -12.85 10.32 12.50
N ASN A 217 -12.38 9.09 12.45
CA ASN A 217 -11.69 8.45 13.57
C ASN A 217 -10.16 8.62 13.47
N VAL A 218 -9.68 9.83 13.56
CA VAL A 218 -8.24 10.13 13.54
C VAL A 218 -7.83 10.94 14.76
N VAL A 219 -6.60 10.73 15.21
CA VAL A 219 -5.95 11.58 16.19
C VAL A 219 -4.98 12.48 15.45
N ILE A 220 -5.13 13.79 15.61
CA ILE A 220 -4.31 14.81 14.98
C ILE A 220 -3.46 15.46 16.07
N TYR A 221 -2.16 15.55 15.84
CA TYR A 221 -1.24 16.28 16.69
C TYR A 221 -0.59 17.42 15.91
N ASP A 222 -0.92 18.65 16.33
CA ASP A 222 -0.29 19.85 15.79
C ASP A 222 1.09 20.01 16.43
N LEU A 223 2.13 19.92 15.61
CA LEU A 223 3.53 20.03 16.05
C LEU A 223 3.94 21.47 16.37
N GLU A 224 3.28 22.49 15.80
CA GLU A 224 3.58 23.89 16.02
C GLU A 224 2.97 24.38 17.35
N ASN A 225 1.69 24.11 17.56
CA ASN A 225 0.96 24.57 18.73
C ASN A 225 0.93 23.54 19.87
N HIS A 226 1.48 22.34 19.67
CA HIS A 226 1.47 21.22 20.62
C HIS A 226 0.06 20.83 21.09
N LEU A 227 -0.90 20.84 20.15
CA LEU A 227 -2.29 20.54 20.41
C LEU A 227 -2.63 19.13 19.93
N LEU A 228 -3.40 18.41 20.75
CA LEU A 228 -3.95 17.09 20.43
C LEU A 228 -5.44 17.28 20.13
N VAL A 229 -5.88 16.83 18.96
CA VAL A 229 -7.29 16.78 18.56
C VAL A 229 -7.68 15.32 18.38
N GLU A 230 -8.67 14.89 19.12
CA GLU A 230 -9.28 13.56 18.99
C GLU A 230 -10.55 13.69 18.15
N ASP A 231 -10.95 12.61 17.48
CA ASP A 231 -12.15 12.50 16.62
C ASP A 231 -12.12 13.34 15.32
N GLY A 232 -10.93 13.76 14.87
CA GLY A 232 -10.75 14.40 13.58
C GLY A 232 -11.31 15.82 13.46
N LEU A 233 -11.34 16.35 12.24
CA LEU A 233 -11.81 17.69 11.90
C LEU A 233 -12.93 17.68 10.84
N THR A 234 -13.60 16.56 10.63
CA THR A 234 -14.58 16.39 9.54
C THR A 234 -15.72 17.39 9.56
N ASP A 235 -16.09 17.90 10.74
CA ASP A 235 -17.14 18.90 10.92
C ASP A 235 -16.63 20.35 10.86
N VAL A 236 -15.31 20.54 10.71
CA VAL A 236 -14.72 21.90 10.64
C VAL A 236 -14.59 22.31 9.17
N PRO A 237 -15.17 23.46 8.78
CA PRO A 237 -14.96 24.00 7.43
C PRO A 237 -13.47 24.20 7.13
N TYR A 238 -13.06 23.99 5.89
CA TYR A 238 -11.65 24.15 5.46
C TYR A 238 -11.06 25.52 5.83
N ASP A 239 -11.86 26.60 5.75
CA ASP A 239 -11.44 27.95 6.12
C ASP A 239 -11.03 28.03 7.61
N GLY A 240 -11.70 27.29 8.48
CA GLY A 240 -11.36 27.22 9.92
C GLY A 240 -10.11 26.40 10.23
N ILE A 241 -9.65 25.53 9.31
CA ILE A 241 -8.42 24.73 9.49
C ILE A 241 -7.19 25.52 9.02
N VAL A 242 -7.36 26.42 8.05
CA VAL A 242 -6.25 27.20 7.44
C VAL A 242 -5.94 28.47 8.23
N GLU A 243 -6.89 28.99 9.02
CA GLU A 243 -6.74 30.22 9.81
C GLU A 243 -6.32 29.97 11.28
N GLY A 244 -6.20 28.74 11.73
CA GLY A 244 -5.78 28.35 13.08
C GLY A 244 -4.33 27.97 13.12
#